data_bf70a4e5931bf1ecee5832b7b914e0d8
#
_entry.id   bf70a4e5931bf1ecee5832b7b914e0d8
#
_cell.length_a   1.000
_cell.length_b   1.000
_cell.length_c   1.000
_cell.angle_alpha   90.00
_cell.angle_beta   90.00
_cell.angle_gamma   90.00
#
_symmetry.space_group_name_H-M   'P 1'
#
loop_
_entity.id
_entity.type
_entity.pdbx_description
1 polymer ?
#
loop_
_entity_poly.entity_id
_entity_poly.type
_entity_poly.pdbx_seq_one_letter_code
_entity_poly.pdbx_strand_id
1 'polypeptide(L)'
;AKALLFDDALIDCIPQGEIRIRALEPQAWESHPELTASVYELLCAAHYRTSPLDLRRMMDAPGQHFSVAETDDAIAGALWLVEEGGLTAGLSQAVWAGFRRPRGNLVAQSLAAHGGTPLAATLEGRRISRIAVHPRRQREGIGQRLILNASGEDYLSVSFGYTDELWRFWQRCGFVLVRMGSHREASSGCYTAMALLPQSEAG
;
A
#
# COMPACT_ATOMS: atom_id res chain seq x y z
N ALA A 1 -7.75 -24.69 -9.61
CA ALA A 1 -8.25 -23.97 -10.78
C ALA A 1 -7.30 -22.83 -11.10
N LYS A 2 -6.57 -22.96 -12.15
CA LYS A 2 -5.69 -21.92 -12.69
C LYS A 2 -6.54 -20.81 -13.29
N ALA A 3 -7.07 -19.95 -12.45
CA ALA A 3 -7.72 -18.72 -12.90
C ALA A 3 -6.73 -17.57 -13.09
N LEU A 4 -5.47 -17.87 -13.22
CA LEU A 4 -4.40 -16.90 -13.41
C LEU A 4 -4.03 -16.92 -14.89
N LEU A 5 -4.78 -16.14 -15.63
CA LEU A 5 -4.40 -15.68 -16.96
C LEU A 5 -3.29 -14.61 -16.81
N PHE A 6 -2.26 -14.93 -16.03
CA PHE A 6 -1.02 -14.20 -16.14
C PHE A 6 -0.31 -14.75 -17.33
N ASP A 7 0.11 -13.87 -18.17
CA ASP A 7 1.11 -14.23 -19.15
C ASP A 7 2.36 -14.61 -18.35
N ASP A 8 2.54 -15.92 -18.12
CA ASP A 8 3.71 -16.45 -17.44
C ASP A 8 5.00 -15.90 -18.07
N ALA A 9 4.94 -15.47 -19.33
CA ALA A 9 6.06 -14.87 -20.04
C ALA A 9 6.55 -13.55 -19.43
N LEU A 10 5.68 -12.76 -18.81
CA LEU A 10 6.09 -11.51 -18.15
C LEU A 10 6.71 -11.76 -16.77
N ILE A 11 6.28 -12.82 -16.10
CA ILE A 11 6.90 -13.27 -14.85
C ILE A 11 8.24 -13.97 -15.15
N ASP A 12 8.38 -14.57 -16.31
CA ASP A 12 9.60 -15.26 -16.74
C ASP A 12 10.71 -14.29 -17.16
N CYS A 13 10.37 -13.04 -17.49
CA CYS A 13 11.38 -12.02 -17.74
C CYS A 13 11.95 -11.52 -16.42
N ILE A 14 13.07 -12.09 -16.00
CA ILE A 14 13.74 -11.71 -14.75
C ILE A 14 14.43 -10.35 -14.97
N PRO A 15 14.03 -9.31 -14.21
CA PRO A 15 14.70 -8.02 -14.28
C PRO A 15 16.15 -8.15 -13.86
N GLN A 16 17.07 -7.78 -14.74
CA GLN A 16 18.52 -7.89 -14.50
C GLN A 16 19.13 -6.49 -14.33
N GLY A 17 20.14 -6.42 -13.47
CA GLY A 17 20.92 -5.21 -13.31
C GLY A 17 20.49 -4.32 -12.17
N GLU A 18 20.94 -3.08 -12.22
CA GLU A 18 20.73 -2.09 -11.16
C GLU A 18 19.27 -1.65 -11.08
N ILE A 19 18.78 -1.50 -9.85
CA ILE A 19 17.42 -1.07 -9.56
C ILE A 19 17.38 0.45 -9.44
N ARG A 20 16.42 1.06 -10.15
CA ARG A 20 16.07 2.48 -10.02
C ARG A 20 14.65 2.60 -9.47
N ILE A 21 14.46 3.47 -8.51
CA ILE A 21 13.14 3.76 -7.93
C ILE A 21 12.60 5.05 -8.54
N ARG A 22 11.36 4.98 -9.05
CA ARG A 22 10.71 6.11 -9.68
C ARG A 22 9.24 6.20 -9.30
N ALA A 23 8.78 7.39 -8.91
CA ALA A 23 7.36 7.66 -8.76
C ALA A 23 6.72 7.82 -10.15
N LEU A 24 5.53 7.26 -10.35
CA LEU A 24 4.79 7.36 -11.60
C LEU A 24 3.86 8.57 -11.55
N GLU A 25 3.98 9.44 -12.55
CA GLU A 25 3.03 10.53 -12.75
C GLU A 25 1.72 10.00 -13.34
N PRO A 26 0.57 10.66 -13.06
CA PRO A 26 -0.72 10.22 -13.60
C PRO A 26 -0.72 10.07 -15.12
N GLN A 27 0.03 10.92 -15.83
CA GLN A 27 0.15 10.87 -17.29
C GLN A 27 0.92 9.65 -17.78
N ALA A 28 1.70 9.00 -16.95
CA ALA A 28 2.46 7.81 -17.33
C ALA A 28 1.54 6.65 -17.75
N TRP A 29 0.34 6.57 -17.18
CA TRP A 29 -0.65 5.56 -17.55
C TRP A 29 -1.09 5.66 -19.01
N GLU A 30 -1.21 6.87 -19.52
CA GLU A 30 -1.63 7.14 -20.90
C GLU A 30 -0.44 7.06 -21.87
N SER A 31 0.71 7.59 -21.44
CA SER A 31 1.91 7.70 -22.28
C SER A 31 2.66 6.37 -22.44
N HIS A 32 2.59 5.49 -21.45
CA HIS A 32 3.34 4.23 -21.41
C HIS A 32 2.42 3.06 -21.02
N PRO A 33 1.55 2.59 -21.94
CA PRO A 33 0.62 1.51 -21.64
C PRO A 33 1.32 0.19 -21.29
N GLU A 34 2.51 -0.05 -21.83
CA GLU A 34 3.31 -1.24 -21.51
C GLU A 34 3.77 -1.24 -20.05
N LEU A 35 4.22 -0.09 -19.56
CA LEU A 35 4.59 0.09 -18.16
C LEU A 35 3.39 -0.13 -17.24
N THR A 36 2.25 0.43 -17.59
CA THR A 36 1.00 0.24 -16.87
C THR A 36 0.61 -1.23 -16.78
N ALA A 37 0.68 -1.95 -17.88
CA ALA A 37 0.37 -3.37 -17.92
C ALA A 37 1.31 -4.17 -17.00
N SER A 38 2.60 -3.89 -17.03
CA SER A 38 3.59 -4.57 -16.19
C SER A 38 3.38 -4.31 -14.70
N VAL A 39 3.08 -3.07 -14.31
CA VAL A 39 2.75 -2.71 -12.93
C VAL A 39 1.48 -3.43 -12.47
N TYR A 40 0.46 -3.40 -13.31
CA TYR A 40 -0.81 -4.06 -13.04
C TYR A 40 -0.64 -5.56 -12.81
N GLU A 41 0.10 -6.24 -13.69
CA GLU A 41 0.34 -7.67 -13.56
C GLU A 41 1.12 -8.03 -12.30
N LEU A 42 2.15 -7.26 -11.97
CA LEU A 42 2.93 -7.48 -10.77
C LEU A 42 2.07 -7.31 -9.50
N LEU A 43 1.24 -6.28 -9.45
CA LEU A 43 0.33 -6.05 -8.33
C LEU A 43 -0.78 -7.10 -8.24
N CYS A 44 -1.29 -7.58 -9.38
CA CYS A 44 -2.24 -8.69 -9.43
C CYS A 44 -1.65 -9.99 -8.90
N ALA A 45 -0.41 -10.30 -9.30
CA ALA A 45 0.27 -11.51 -8.85
C ALA A 45 0.44 -11.56 -7.32
N ALA A 46 0.58 -10.41 -6.69
CA ALA A 46 0.71 -10.30 -5.24
C ALA A 46 -0.64 -10.37 -4.50
N HIS A 47 -1.77 -10.42 -5.21
CA HIS A 47 -3.08 -10.31 -4.59
C HIS A 47 -4.03 -11.44 -4.97
N TYR A 48 -4.34 -12.27 -4.00
CA TYR A 48 -5.03 -13.55 -4.17
C TYR A 48 -6.54 -13.48 -4.43
N ARG A 49 -7.25 -12.40 -4.07
CA ARG A 49 -8.72 -12.40 -4.01
C ARG A 49 -9.46 -11.28 -4.72
N THR A 50 -8.78 -10.40 -5.41
CA THR A 50 -9.42 -9.30 -6.12
C THR A 50 -9.47 -9.64 -7.61
N SER A 51 -10.63 -9.46 -8.25
CA SER A 51 -10.72 -9.64 -9.68
C SER A 51 -9.88 -8.61 -10.43
N PRO A 52 -9.31 -8.95 -11.60
CA PRO A 52 -8.53 -8.00 -12.38
C PRO A 52 -9.27 -6.70 -12.71
N LEU A 53 -10.57 -6.80 -13.01
CA LEU A 53 -11.39 -5.64 -13.32
C LEU A 53 -11.58 -4.71 -12.11
N ASP A 54 -11.84 -5.28 -10.94
CA ASP A 54 -12.01 -4.52 -9.71
C ASP A 54 -10.70 -3.84 -9.29
N LEU A 55 -9.59 -4.55 -9.44
CA LEU A 55 -8.27 -3.98 -9.15
C LEU A 55 -8.00 -2.78 -10.05
N ARG A 56 -8.28 -2.88 -11.34
CA ARG A 56 -8.07 -1.78 -12.27
C ARG A 56 -8.93 -0.57 -11.94
N ARG A 57 -10.19 -0.79 -11.58
CA ARG A 57 -11.08 0.30 -11.12
C ARG A 57 -10.53 1.00 -9.88
N MET A 58 -9.98 0.23 -8.95
CA MET A 58 -9.37 0.79 -7.73
C MET A 58 -8.13 1.60 -8.06
N MET A 59 -7.30 1.14 -9.00
CA MET A 59 -6.09 1.83 -9.43
C MET A 59 -6.39 3.13 -10.18
N ASP A 60 -7.49 3.20 -10.89
CA ASP A 60 -7.91 4.38 -11.67
C ASP A 60 -8.64 5.44 -10.82
N ALA A 61 -8.97 5.12 -9.58
CA ALA A 61 -9.67 6.05 -8.68
C ALA A 61 -8.78 7.23 -8.28
N PRO A 62 -9.37 8.39 -7.91
CA PRO A 62 -8.59 9.53 -7.42
C PRO A 62 -7.82 9.22 -6.13
N GLY A 63 -6.70 9.90 -5.91
CA GLY A 63 -5.90 9.75 -4.71
C GLY A 63 -5.00 8.51 -4.71
N GLN A 64 -4.80 7.88 -5.86
CA GLN A 64 -3.92 6.74 -6.01
C GLN A 64 -2.53 7.19 -6.47
N HIS A 65 -1.49 6.65 -5.85
CA HIS A 65 -0.09 6.95 -6.19
C HIS A 65 0.68 5.65 -6.36
N PHE A 66 1.56 5.63 -7.36
CA PHE A 66 2.34 4.45 -7.69
C PHE A 66 3.82 4.79 -7.79
N SER A 67 4.66 3.88 -7.31
CA SER A 67 6.10 3.91 -7.51
C SER A 67 6.56 2.57 -8.04
N VAL A 68 7.61 2.57 -8.83
CA VAL A 68 8.19 1.37 -9.41
C VAL A 68 9.67 1.26 -9.10
N ALA A 69 10.11 0.04 -8.93
CA ALA A 69 11.52 -0.34 -8.97
C ALA A 69 11.78 -0.99 -10.32
N GLU A 70 12.61 -0.38 -11.13
CA GLU A 70 12.84 -0.83 -12.50
C GLU A 70 14.32 -1.06 -12.80
N THR A 71 14.57 -1.97 -13.72
CA THR A 71 15.84 -2.14 -14.41
C THR A 71 15.72 -1.60 -15.82
N ASP A 72 16.79 -1.68 -16.61
CA ASP A 72 16.74 -1.30 -18.04
C ASP A 72 15.74 -2.14 -18.85
N ASP A 73 15.47 -3.36 -18.40
CA ASP A 73 14.71 -4.36 -19.16
C ASP A 73 13.27 -4.53 -18.66
N ALA A 74 13.02 -4.38 -17.35
CA ALA A 74 11.74 -4.75 -16.77
C ALA A 74 11.50 -4.11 -15.41
N ILE A 75 10.28 -4.29 -14.87
CA ILE A 75 9.91 -3.86 -13.54
C ILE A 75 10.21 -4.96 -12.53
N ALA A 76 10.98 -4.62 -11.49
CA ALA A 76 11.33 -5.52 -10.41
C ALA A 76 10.39 -5.39 -9.20
N GLY A 77 9.71 -4.27 -9.04
CA GLY A 77 8.80 -4.04 -7.93
C GLY A 77 7.84 -2.90 -8.20
N ALA A 78 6.75 -2.88 -7.45
CA ALA A 78 5.76 -1.81 -7.50
C ALA A 78 5.18 -1.55 -6.11
N LEU A 79 4.86 -0.29 -5.85
CA LEU A 79 4.22 0.17 -4.63
C LEU A 79 2.99 0.99 -5.00
N TRP A 80 1.87 0.66 -4.39
CA TRP A 80 0.60 1.36 -4.56
C TRP A 80 0.20 2.01 -3.25
N LEU A 81 0.06 3.35 -3.27
CA LEU A 81 -0.34 4.17 -2.15
C LEU A 81 -1.70 4.81 -2.40
N VAL A 82 -2.48 4.95 -1.34
CA VAL A 82 -3.79 5.62 -1.35
C VAL A 82 -3.74 6.79 -0.37
N GLU A 83 -4.14 7.97 -0.83
CA GLU A 83 -4.27 9.12 0.05
C GLU A 83 -5.31 8.86 1.13
N GLU A 84 -4.95 9.14 2.37
CA GLU A 84 -5.83 9.03 3.53
C GLU A 84 -5.66 10.21 4.47
N GLY A 85 -6.67 10.43 5.30
CA GLY A 85 -6.64 11.51 6.29
C GLY A 85 -7.13 12.83 5.73
N GLY A 86 -6.66 13.93 6.30
CA GLY A 86 -7.13 15.26 5.93
C GLY A 86 -8.61 15.49 6.24
N LEU A 87 -9.22 14.69 7.13
CA LEU A 87 -10.61 14.88 7.52
C LEU A 87 -10.78 16.22 8.24
N THR A 88 -11.93 16.87 8.02
CA THR A 88 -12.24 18.09 8.80
C THR A 88 -12.26 17.78 10.30
N ALA A 89 -11.93 18.76 11.11
CA ALA A 89 -11.92 18.57 12.56
C ALA A 89 -13.30 18.09 13.09
N GLY A 90 -14.39 18.60 12.54
CA GLY A 90 -15.74 18.16 12.90
C GLY A 90 -16.02 16.71 12.53
N LEU A 91 -15.63 16.28 11.35
CA LEU A 91 -15.82 14.90 10.92
C LEU A 91 -14.91 13.94 11.72
N SER A 92 -13.67 14.32 11.94
CA SER A 92 -12.75 13.53 12.77
C SER A 92 -13.29 13.32 14.18
N GLN A 93 -13.84 14.36 14.77
CA GLN A 93 -14.45 14.27 16.09
C GLN A 93 -15.72 13.42 16.10
N ALA A 94 -16.53 13.48 15.04
CA ALA A 94 -17.71 12.64 14.91
C ALA A 94 -17.33 11.15 14.77
N VAL A 95 -16.26 10.84 14.07
CA VAL A 95 -15.71 9.48 13.98
C VAL A 95 -15.20 9.03 15.35
N TRP A 96 -14.45 9.89 16.04
CA TRP A 96 -13.95 9.61 17.39
C TRP A 96 -15.07 9.32 18.37
N ALA A 97 -16.14 10.11 18.30
CA ALA A 97 -17.32 9.94 19.16
C ALA A 97 -18.24 8.77 18.75
N GLY A 98 -17.95 8.13 17.61
CA GLY A 98 -18.74 7.00 17.11
C GLY A 98 -20.00 7.37 16.32
N PHE A 99 -20.23 8.65 16.01
CA PHE A 99 -21.42 9.12 15.31
C PHE A 99 -21.36 8.97 13.78
N ARG A 100 -20.16 8.92 13.20
CA ARG A 100 -19.94 8.84 11.75
C ARG A 100 -18.91 7.78 11.41
N ARG A 101 -19.14 7.10 10.27
CA ARG A 101 -18.19 6.15 9.70
C ARG A 101 -18.17 6.30 8.18
N PRO A 102 -17.48 7.34 7.68
CA PRO A 102 -17.39 7.55 6.23
C PRO A 102 -16.66 6.40 5.56
N ARG A 103 -16.88 6.23 4.26
CA ARG A 103 -16.19 5.23 3.47
C ARG A 103 -14.75 5.66 3.20
N GLY A 104 -13.84 4.69 3.10
CA GLY A 104 -12.43 4.94 2.87
C GLY A 104 -11.70 5.38 4.14
N ASN A 105 -10.48 5.90 3.97
CA ASN A 105 -9.64 6.37 5.07
C ASN A 105 -9.48 5.35 6.20
N LEU A 106 -9.24 4.09 5.82
CA LEU A 106 -9.26 2.94 6.73
C LEU A 106 -8.42 3.14 8.00
N VAL A 107 -7.16 3.51 7.84
CA VAL A 107 -6.24 3.70 8.97
C VAL A 107 -6.56 5.01 9.69
N ALA A 108 -6.81 6.09 8.95
CA ALA A 108 -7.13 7.39 9.53
C ALA A 108 -8.36 7.34 10.44
N GLN A 109 -9.43 6.71 9.99
CA GLN A 109 -10.63 6.52 10.81
C GLN A 109 -10.36 5.64 12.03
N SER A 110 -9.60 4.58 11.86
CA SER A 110 -9.25 3.68 12.96
C SER A 110 -8.44 4.41 14.03
N LEU A 111 -7.52 5.26 13.64
CA LEU A 111 -6.73 6.09 14.56
C LEU A 111 -7.64 7.07 15.31
N ALA A 112 -8.57 7.73 14.63
CA ALA A 112 -9.51 8.63 15.26
C ALA A 112 -10.43 7.89 16.24
N ALA A 113 -10.95 6.73 15.86
CA ALA A 113 -11.89 5.97 16.67
C ALA A 113 -11.24 5.28 17.86
N HIS A 114 -9.99 4.83 17.74
CA HIS A 114 -9.33 3.96 18.72
C HIS A 114 -7.97 4.47 19.20
N GLY A 115 -7.40 5.48 18.55
CA GLY A 115 -6.08 6.01 18.87
C GLY A 115 -6.04 7.01 20.03
N GLY A 116 -7.19 7.30 20.63
CA GLY A 116 -7.28 8.21 21.78
C GLY A 116 -7.27 9.70 21.45
N THR A 117 -7.15 10.07 20.18
CA THR A 117 -7.21 11.47 19.76
C THR A 117 -7.98 11.65 18.44
N PRO A 118 -8.94 12.60 18.40
CA PRO A 118 -9.63 12.91 17.16
C PRO A 118 -8.74 13.59 16.11
N LEU A 119 -7.61 14.16 16.53
CA LEU A 119 -6.71 14.86 15.61
C LEU A 119 -6.03 13.91 14.60
N ALA A 120 -5.88 12.65 14.95
CA ALA A 120 -5.17 11.70 14.10
C ALA A 120 -5.74 11.61 12.67
N ALA A 121 -7.06 11.70 12.52
CA ALA A 121 -7.70 11.64 11.20
C ALA A 121 -7.62 12.95 10.41
N THR A 122 -7.21 14.06 11.03
CA THR A 122 -6.99 15.33 10.32
C THR A 122 -5.62 15.39 9.65
N LEU A 123 -4.67 14.56 10.09
CA LEU A 123 -3.36 14.48 9.46
C LEU A 123 -3.48 13.85 8.08
N GLU A 124 -2.62 14.30 7.18
CA GLU A 124 -2.57 13.79 5.81
C GLU A 124 -1.49 12.73 5.68
N GLY A 125 -1.87 11.59 5.13
CA GLY A 125 -0.96 10.48 4.95
C GLY A 125 -1.30 9.65 3.73
N ARG A 126 -0.51 8.62 3.50
CA ARG A 126 -0.74 7.64 2.45
C ARG A 126 -0.68 6.24 3.04
N ARG A 127 -1.71 5.46 2.74
CA ARG A 127 -1.76 4.06 3.13
C ARG A 127 -1.17 3.20 2.02
N ILE A 128 -0.30 2.28 2.40
CA ILE A 128 0.19 1.26 1.47
C ILE A 128 -0.97 0.30 1.18
N SER A 129 -1.52 0.39 -0.03
CA SER A 129 -2.55 -0.52 -0.49
C SER A 129 -1.95 -1.86 -0.85
N ARG A 130 -0.87 -1.83 -1.62
CA ARG A 130 -0.13 -3.02 -2.04
C ARG A 130 1.32 -2.72 -2.30
N ILE A 131 2.15 -3.73 -2.06
CA ILE A 131 3.54 -3.75 -2.47
C ILE A 131 3.85 -5.12 -3.07
N ALA A 132 4.54 -5.14 -4.18
CA ALA A 132 4.92 -6.37 -4.86
C ALA A 132 6.35 -6.27 -5.37
N VAL A 133 7.10 -7.36 -5.23
CA VAL A 133 8.45 -7.51 -5.76
C VAL A 133 8.49 -8.77 -6.62
N HIS A 134 9.14 -8.68 -7.77
CA HIS A 134 9.28 -9.82 -8.67
C HIS A 134 9.83 -11.04 -7.90
N PRO A 135 9.23 -12.24 -8.07
CA PRO A 135 9.60 -13.41 -7.25
C PRO A 135 11.09 -13.77 -7.30
N ARG A 136 11.77 -13.49 -8.42
CA ARG A 136 13.20 -13.75 -8.61
C ARG A 136 14.12 -12.67 -8.03
N ARG A 137 13.56 -11.54 -7.62
CA ARG A 137 14.28 -10.42 -7.03
C ARG A 137 13.85 -10.12 -5.59
N GLN A 138 13.16 -11.04 -4.95
CA GLN A 138 12.81 -10.92 -3.53
C GLN A 138 14.04 -11.08 -2.64
N ARG A 139 13.97 -10.53 -1.43
CA ARG A 139 15.04 -10.54 -0.41
C ARG A 139 16.30 -9.73 -0.77
N GLU A 140 16.20 -8.84 -1.76
CA GLU A 140 17.27 -7.90 -2.11
C GLU A 140 17.06 -6.51 -1.53
N GLY A 141 16.04 -6.32 -0.69
CA GLY A 141 15.70 -5.02 -0.11
C GLY A 141 14.96 -4.08 -1.04
N ILE A 142 14.45 -4.55 -2.18
CA ILE A 142 13.72 -3.71 -3.16
C ILE A 142 12.44 -3.14 -2.54
N GLY A 143 11.66 -3.96 -1.84
CA GLY A 143 10.45 -3.49 -1.14
C GLY A 143 10.75 -2.41 -0.13
N GLN A 144 11.79 -2.57 0.67
CA GLN A 144 12.23 -1.56 1.62
C GLN A 144 12.66 -0.27 0.94
N ARG A 145 13.39 -0.35 -0.18
CA ARG A 145 13.79 0.83 -0.97
C ARG A 145 12.59 1.57 -1.53
N LEU A 146 11.58 0.85 -2.04
CA LEU A 146 10.33 1.45 -2.52
C LEU A 146 9.64 2.26 -1.40
N ILE A 147 9.54 1.69 -0.22
CA ILE A 147 8.89 2.33 0.93
C ILE A 147 9.70 3.53 1.40
N LEU A 148 11.01 3.41 1.54
CA LEU A 148 11.88 4.51 2.00
C LEU A 148 11.93 5.67 1.01
N ASN A 149 11.71 5.41 -0.27
CA ASN A 149 11.63 6.44 -1.31
C ASN A 149 10.23 7.07 -1.45
N ALA A 150 9.23 6.46 -0.83
CA ALA A 150 7.87 6.99 -0.83
C ALA A 150 7.70 8.09 0.21
N SER A 151 6.83 9.05 -0.08
CA SER A 151 6.49 10.10 0.87
C SER A 151 4.97 10.22 1.03
N GLY A 152 4.51 10.26 2.27
CA GLY A 152 3.24 10.81 2.66
C GLY A 152 3.51 12.19 3.26
N GLU A 153 2.53 13.05 3.43
CA GLU A 153 2.78 14.37 4.00
C GLU A 153 3.13 14.29 5.48
N ASP A 154 2.28 13.67 6.28
CA ASP A 154 2.51 13.50 7.72
C ASP A 154 2.97 12.08 8.07
N TYR A 155 2.47 11.07 7.38
CA TYR A 155 2.80 9.67 7.65
C TYR A 155 2.54 8.75 6.46
N LEU A 156 3.19 7.60 6.48
CA LEU A 156 2.78 6.41 5.74
C LEU A 156 2.11 5.44 6.70
N SER A 157 1.15 4.69 6.21
CA SER A 157 0.46 3.68 7.00
C SER A 157 0.29 2.37 6.25
N VAL A 158 0.05 1.31 6.99
CA VAL A 158 -0.27 -0.01 6.43
C VAL A 158 -1.25 -0.74 7.34
N SER A 159 -2.18 -1.46 6.71
CA SER A 159 -3.05 -2.42 7.39
C SER A 159 -2.76 -3.80 6.80
N PHE A 160 -2.45 -4.76 7.64
CA PHE A 160 -2.04 -6.11 7.19
C PHE A 160 -2.54 -7.19 8.15
N GLY A 161 -2.67 -8.42 7.63
CA GLY A 161 -2.87 -9.60 8.48
C GLY A 161 -1.58 -9.89 9.24
N TYR A 162 -1.63 -9.86 10.57
CA TYR A 162 -0.43 -10.00 11.38
C TYR A 162 0.19 -11.39 11.24
N THR A 163 1.44 -11.40 10.84
CA THR A 163 2.37 -12.51 10.99
C THR A 163 3.70 -11.95 11.49
N ASP A 164 4.49 -12.75 12.19
CA ASP A 164 5.81 -12.29 12.67
C ASP A 164 6.72 -11.89 11.52
N GLU A 165 6.65 -12.60 10.41
CA GLU A 165 7.44 -12.31 9.22
C GLU A 165 7.09 -10.96 8.61
N LEU A 166 5.79 -10.67 8.41
CA LEU A 166 5.33 -9.39 7.90
C LEU A 166 5.65 -8.25 8.86
N TRP A 167 5.46 -8.44 10.15
CA TRP A 167 5.78 -7.41 11.13
C TRP A 167 7.27 -7.09 11.13
N ARG A 168 8.15 -8.09 11.03
CA ARG A 168 9.60 -7.86 10.92
C ARG A 168 9.95 -7.04 9.69
N PHE A 169 9.29 -7.28 8.57
CA PHE A 169 9.47 -6.50 7.36
C PHE A 169 9.10 -5.02 7.58
N TRP A 170 7.91 -4.74 8.11
CA TRP A 170 7.46 -3.39 8.37
C TRP A 170 8.31 -2.69 9.43
N GLN A 171 8.72 -3.42 10.45
CA GLN A 171 9.60 -2.90 11.49
C GLN A 171 10.96 -2.50 10.93
N ARG A 172 11.52 -3.27 10.03
CA ARG A 172 12.77 -2.92 9.33
C ARG A 172 12.63 -1.68 8.47
N CYS A 173 11.46 -1.39 7.95
CA CYS A 173 11.16 -0.16 7.22
C CYS A 173 10.99 1.06 8.15
N GLY A 174 10.94 0.86 9.46
CA GLY A 174 10.77 1.92 10.45
C GLY A 174 9.34 2.11 10.95
N PHE A 175 8.41 1.25 10.58
CA PHE A 175 7.01 1.33 11.02
C PHE A 175 6.87 1.00 12.50
N VAL A 176 5.93 1.68 13.14
CA VAL A 176 5.53 1.46 14.53
C VAL A 176 4.14 0.87 14.55
N LEU A 177 3.95 -0.21 15.31
CA LEU A 177 2.63 -0.83 15.46
C LEU A 177 1.72 0.09 16.30
N VAL A 178 0.58 0.46 15.76
CA VAL A 178 -0.36 1.38 16.43
C VAL A 178 -1.67 0.72 16.83
N ARG A 179 -2.01 -0.40 16.19
CA ARG A 179 -3.22 -1.13 16.52
C ARG A 179 -3.14 -2.60 16.14
N MET A 180 -3.73 -3.44 17.00
CA MET A 180 -4.00 -4.85 16.72
C MET A 180 -5.49 -5.09 16.86
N GLY A 181 -6.12 -5.68 15.83
CA GLY A 181 -7.54 -6.07 15.90
C GLY A 181 -7.77 -7.16 16.95
N SER A 182 -8.96 -7.16 17.55
CA SER A 182 -9.35 -8.11 18.60
C SER A 182 -9.89 -9.44 18.07
N HIS A 183 -10.19 -9.52 16.77
CA HIS A 183 -10.78 -10.68 16.14
C HIS A 183 -9.94 -11.17 14.97
N ARG A 184 -9.89 -12.50 14.80
CA ARG A 184 -9.29 -13.08 13.60
C ARG A 184 -10.19 -12.85 12.41
N GLU A 185 -9.59 -12.45 11.29
CA GLU A 185 -10.31 -12.34 10.04
C GLU A 185 -10.68 -13.72 9.49
N ALA A 186 -11.95 -13.87 9.06
CA ALA A 186 -12.44 -15.14 8.53
C ALA A 186 -11.69 -15.57 7.25
N SER A 187 -11.16 -14.61 6.49
CA SER A 187 -10.48 -14.87 5.23
C SER A 187 -9.03 -15.31 5.37
N SER A 188 -8.29 -14.77 6.35
CA SER A 188 -6.86 -15.03 6.52
C SER A 188 -6.51 -15.84 7.76
N GLY A 189 -7.45 -15.93 8.73
CA GLY A 189 -7.19 -16.50 10.04
C GLY A 189 -6.24 -15.66 10.91
N CYS A 190 -5.84 -14.49 10.46
CA CYS A 190 -4.93 -13.59 11.14
C CYS A 190 -5.66 -12.41 11.77
N TYR A 191 -5.07 -11.82 12.80
CA TYR A 191 -5.51 -10.54 13.34
C TYR A 191 -5.08 -9.43 12.40
N THR A 192 -5.93 -8.41 12.21
CA THR A 192 -5.55 -7.21 11.47
C THR A 192 -4.65 -6.34 12.33
N ALA A 193 -3.52 -5.95 11.80
CA ALA A 193 -2.59 -5.01 12.43
C ALA A 193 -2.49 -3.73 11.59
N MET A 194 -2.29 -2.59 12.26
CA MET A 194 -2.05 -1.31 11.61
C MET A 194 -0.75 -0.71 12.15
N ALA A 195 0.07 -0.21 11.25
CA ALA A 195 1.36 0.39 11.57
C ALA A 195 1.52 1.72 10.84
N LEU A 196 2.30 2.61 11.42
CA LEU A 196 2.60 3.93 10.88
C LEU A 196 4.11 4.13 10.76
N LEU A 197 4.49 4.88 9.72
CA LEU A 197 5.80 5.47 9.57
C LEU A 197 5.64 6.99 9.58
N PRO A 198 5.91 7.69 10.69
CA PRO A 198 5.82 9.15 10.75
C PRO A 198 6.83 9.79 9.79
N GLN A 199 6.41 10.86 9.11
CA GLN A 199 7.25 11.62 8.17
C GLN A 199 7.29 13.11 8.47
N SER A 200 6.50 13.56 9.45
CA SER A 200 6.52 14.92 9.97
C SER A 200 6.44 14.89 11.49
N GLU A 201 6.67 16.04 12.14
CA GLU A 201 6.53 16.14 13.60
C GLU A 201 5.09 15.89 14.08
N ALA A 202 4.10 16.11 13.20
CA ALA A 202 2.69 15.86 13.52
C ALA A 202 2.29 14.39 13.36
N GLY A 203 3.04 13.65 12.52
CA GLY A 203 2.79 12.24 12.22
C GLY A 203 3.18 11.23 13.30
#